data_47dcca2e1f2b8d6f439e1ae097c32bb0
#
_entry.id   47dcca2e1f2b8d6f439e1ae097c32bb0
#
_cell.length_a   1.000
_cell.length_b   1.000
_cell.length_c   1.000
_cell.angle_alpha   90.00
_cell.angle_beta   90.00
_cell.angle_gamma   90.00
#
_symmetry.space_group_name_H-M   'P 1'
#
loop_
_entity.id
_entity.type
_entity.pdbx_description
1 polymer ?
#
loop_
_entity_poly.entity_id
_entity_poly.type
_entity_poly.pdbx_seq_one_letter_code
_entity_poly.pdbx_strand_id
1 'polypeptide(L)'
;SLGTAIIIAVSTQVQNFATPEFGAAQGTMFGINAAFLVCTLLCLIGLVMTIVLVKDKPGEEEAVDEGGTRKSLLMSIMKTDVFSLSKDATVEEAMRLFVEKNISAAPIVDEAGEPVGFISDGDILKRLSPRRESFTDPIVLINSTVNDDEGYDEKLAKVMQMRASEIGAASPICVSVHANLTDVCRVLSENHLKKVPVLESGHIVGIINRSDITQYSMAAYLADHPERAVYCGEGPSGQHECVEGACEEK
;
A
#
# COMPACT_ATOMS: atom_id res chain seq x y z
N SER A 1 -31.04 -17.25 -19.45
CA SER A 1 -29.96 -17.80 -18.60
C SER A 1 -30.52 -18.94 -17.75
N LEU A 2 -29.70 -19.85 -17.29
CA LEU A 2 -30.10 -21.02 -16.49
C LEU A 2 -30.91 -20.62 -15.24
N GLY A 3 -30.53 -19.51 -14.60
CA GLY A 3 -31.19 -18.98 -13.41
C GLY A 3 -32.66 -18.57 -13.67
N THR A 4 -32.91 -17.94 -14.79
CA THR A 4 -34.27 -17.52 -15.17
C THR A 4 -35.20 -18.73 -15.41
N ALA A 5 -34.66 -19.80 -16.02
CA ALA A 5 -35.40 -21.03 -16.24
C ALA A 5 -35.78 -21.74 -14.93
N ILE A 6 -34.90 -21.77 -13.95
CA ILE A 6 -35.14 -22.36 -12.62
C ILE A 6 -36.22 -21.60 -11.88
N ILE A 7 -36.17 -20.25 -11.86
CA ILE A 7 -37.17 -19.40 -11.20
C ILE A 7 -38.56 -19.59 -11.81
N ILE A 8 -38.67 -19.62 -13.13
CA ILE A 8 -39.93 -19.86 -13.83
C ILE A 8 -40.47 -21.25 -13.52
N ALA A 9 -39.63 -22.29 -13.55
CA ALA A 9 -40.05 -23.66 -13.26
C ALA A 9 -40.58 -23.80 -11.82
N VAL A 10 -39.91 -23.24 -10.81
CA VAL A 10 -40.35 -23.25 -9.41
C VAL A 10 -41.65 -22.50 -9.24
N SER A 11 -41.76 -21.29 -9.81
CA SER A 11 -43.02 -20.51 -9.75
C SER A 11 -44.21 -21.25 -10.35
N THR A 12 -44.02 -21.86 -11.52
CA THR A 12 -45.07 -22.61 -12.20
C THR A 12 -45.50 -23.88 -11.44
N GLN A 13 -44.54 -24.61 -10.88
CA GLN A 13 -44.82 -25.81 -10.08
C GLN A 13 -45.62 -25.47 -8.83
N VAL A 14 -45.26 -24.45 -8.06
CA VAL A 14 -45.94 -24.01 -6.85
C VAL A 14 -47.33 -23.47 -7.19
N GLN A 15 -47.48 -22.70 -8.27
CA GLN A 15 -48.74 -22.19 -8.76
C GLN A 15 -49.69 -23.35 -9.10
N ASN A 16 -49.25 -24.35 -9.86
CA ASN A 16 -50.05 -25.51 -10.24
C ASN A 16 -50.50 -26.35 -9.04
N PHE A 17 -49.66 -26.42 -7.99
CA PHE A 17 -50.00 -27.13 -6.76
C PHE A 17 -51.04 -26.36 -5.92
N ALA A 18 -50.93 -25.05 -5.81
CA ALA A 18 -51.78 -24.21 -4.97
C ALA A 18 -53.11 -23.84 -5.63
N THR A 19 -53.21 -23.82 -6.95
CA THR A 19 -54.44 -23.41 -7.69
C THR A 19 -55.66 -24.27 -7.37
N PRO A 20 -55.59 -25.64 -7.24
CA PRO A 20 -56.74 -26.46 -6.92
C PRO A 20 -57.36 -26.19 -5.54
N GLU A 21 -56.55 -25.79 -4.56
CA GLU A 21 -57.00 -25.58 -3.18
C GLU A 21 -57.43 -24.13 -2.90
N PHE A 22 -56.77 -23.15 -3.48
CA PHE A 22 -56.91 -21.73 -3.10
C PHE A 22 -57.43 -20.83 -4.24
N GLY A 23 -57.68 -21.37 -5.44
CA GLY A 23 -58.10 -20.61 -6.60
C GLY A 23 -56.98 -19.90 -7.35
N ALA A 24 -57.23 -19.52 -8.61
CA ALA A 24 -56.20 -19.04 -9.54
C ALA A 24 -55.45 -17.77 -9.07
N ALA A 25 -56.14 -16.82 -8.43
CA ALA A 25 -55.51 -15.57 -7.98
C ALA A 25 -54.58 -15.77 -6.79
N GLN A 26 -54.92 -16.64 -5.85
CA GLN A 26 -54.03 -16.95 -4.70
C GLN A 26 -52.92 -17.91 -5.10
N GLY A 27 -53.16 -18.86 -6.00
CA GLY A 27 -52.14 -19.75 -6.53
C GLY A 27 -50.99 -19.00 -7.22
N THR A 28 -51.31 -17.93 -7.99
CA THR A 28 -50.26 -17.07 -8.59
C THR A 28 -49.41 -16.32 -7.54
N MET A 29 -50.07 -15.82 -6.48
CA MET A 29 -49.31 -15.15 -5.39
C MET A 29 -48.42 -16.12 -4.65
N PHE A 30 -48.81 -17.35 -4.39
CA PHE A 30 -47.94 -18.38 -3.80
C PHE A 30 -46.76 -18.74 -4.70
N GLY A 31 -47.00 -18.85 -6.02
CA GLY A 31 -45.90 -19.11 -7.00
C GLY A 31 -44.86 -17.97 -7.04
N ILE A 32 -45.31 -16.72 -7.02
CA ILE A 32 -44.42 -15.55 -7.01
C ILE A 32 -43.61 -15.51 -5.70
N ASN A 33 -44.24 -15.67 -4.54
CA ASN A 33 -43.55 -15.68 -3.26
C ASN A 33 -42.52 -16.81 -3.15
N ALA A 34 -42.84 -18.00 -3.63
CA ALA A 34 -41.89 -19.11 -3.67
C ALA A 34 -40.70 -18.82 -4.56
N ALA A 35 -40.92 -18.19 -5.72
CA ALA A 35 -39.81 -17.77 -6.61
C ALA A 35 -38.87 -16.73 -5.94
N PHE A 36 -39.44 -15.77 -5.21
CA PHE A 36 -38.63 -14.80 -4.44
C PHE A 36 -37.84 -15.46 -3.33
N LEU A 37 -38.41 -16.41 -2.58
CA LEU A 37 -37.70 -17.15 -1.53
C LEU A 37 -36.53 -17.96 -2.09
N VAL A 38 -36.68 -18.62 -3.22
CA VAL A 38 -35.64 -19.37 -3.88
C VAL A 38 -34.52 -18.41 -4.38
N CYS A 39 -34.91 -17.27 -4.95
CA CYS A 39 -33.95 -16.26 -5.42
C CYS A 39 -33.10 -15.70 -4.26
N THR A 40 -33.75 -15.34 -3.13
CA THR A 40 -33.05 -14.83 -1.95
C THR A 40 -32.11 -15.87 -1.34
N LEU A 41 -32.54 -17.14 -1.29
CA LEU A 41 -31.71 -18.24 -0.81
C LEU A 41 -30.46 -18.44 -1.69
N LEU A 42 -30.62 -18.41 -3.01
CA LEU A 42 -29.51 -18.53 -3.96
C LEU A 42 -28.54 -17.34 -3.85
N CYS A 43 -29.06 -16.11 -3.66
CA CYS A 43 -28.24 -14.93 -3.41
C CYS A 43 -27.43 -15.03 -2.11
N LEU A 44 -28.05 -15.53 -1.03
CA LEU A 44 -27.37 -15.77 0.24
C LEU A 44 -26.27 -16.84 0.13
N ILE A 45 -26.56 -17.94 -0.55
CA ILE A 45 -25.56 -18.99 -0.83
C ILE A 45 -24.42 -18.41 -1.67
N GLY A 46 -24.70 -17.60 -2.70
CA GLY A 46 -23.70 -16.92 -3.51
C GLY A 46 -22.84 -15.96 -2.68
N LEU A 47 -23.47 -15.19 -1.77
CA LEU A 47 -22.75 -14.28 -0.87
C LEU A 47 -21.83 -15.05 0.09
N VAL A 48 -22.33 -16.12 0.71
CA VAL A 48 -21.54 -16.96 1.61
C VAL A 48 -20.39 -17.61 0.86
N MET A 49 -20.63 -18.16 -0.33
CA MET A 49 -19.57 -18.74 -1.17
C MET A 49 -18.52 -17.69 -1.58
N THR A 50 -18.96 -16.46 -1.89
CA THR A 50 -18.04 -15.36 -2.21
C THR A 50 -17.20 -15.00 -0.99
N ILE A 51 -17.79 -14.89 0.20
CA ILE A 51 -17.07 -14.58 1.43
C ILE A 51 -16.08 -15.69 1.77
N VAL A 52 -16.47 -16.96 1.65
CA VAL A 52 -15.59 -18.12 1.91
C VAL A 52 -14.45 -18.18 0.89
N LEU A 53 -14.76 -18.04 -0.42
CA LEU A 53 -13.76 -18.10 -1.49
C LEU A 53 -12.80 -16.88 -1.50
N VAL A 54 -13.27 -15.70 -1.08
CA VAL A 54 -12.42 -14.50 -0.97
C VAL A 54 -11.57 -14.53 0.30
N LYS A 55 -12.07 -15.18 1.37
CA LYS A 55 -11.32 -15.30 2.63
C LYS A 55 -10.14 -16.28 2.54
N ASP A 56 -10.16 -17.20 1.57
CA ASP A 56 -9.15 -18.25 1.40
C ASP A 56 -8.25 -18.06 0.17
N LYS A 57 -8.03 -16.80 -0.27
CA LYS A 57 -6.93 -16.50 -1.18
C LYS A 57 -5.94 -15.54 -0.52
N PRO A 58 -5.00 -16.01 0.30
CA PRO A 58 -3.66 -15.47 0.24
C PRO A 58 -3.17 -15.75 -1.18
N GLY A 59 -2.68 -14.71 -1.86
CA GLY A 59 -2.10 -14.88 -3.20
C GLY A 59 -0.86 -15.76 -3.12
N GLU A 60 -1.04 -17.06 -3.26
CA GLU A 60 0.02 -18.03 -3.49
C GLU A 60 0.24 -18.15 -5.00
N GLU A 61 1.16 -17.36 -5.53
CA GLU A 61 2.02 -17.86 -6.59
C GLU A 61 3.18 -18.58 -5.91
N GLU A 62 3.00 -19.89 -5.67
CA GLU A 62 4.07 -20.81 -5.32
C GLU A 62 5.00 -20.97 -6.53
N ALA A 63 6.11 -20.25 -6.52
CA ALA A 63 7.29 -20.71 -7.23
C ALA A 63 7.88 -21.88 -6.41
N VAL A 64 7.66 -23.10 -6.87
CA VAL A 64 8.24 -24.32 -6.29
C VAL A 64 9.72 -24.32 -6.58
N ASP A 65 10.56 -24.34 -5.55
CA ASP A 65 11.96 -24.71 -5.63
C ASP A 65 12.28 -25.78 -4.58
N GLU A 66 12.96 -26.83 -5.03
CA GLU A 66 13.33 -28.00 -4.22
C GLU A 66 14.50 -27.65 -3.29
N GLY A 67 14.31 -27.75 -1.99
CA GLY A 67 15.36 -28.06 -1.01
C GLY A 67 16.39 -26.98 -0.73
N GLY A 68 16.01 -25.92 -0.01
CA GLY A 68 16.92 -24.97 0.62
C GLY A 68 16.12 -23.85 1.29
N THR A 69 16.50 -23.45 2.49
CA THR A 69 15.85 -22.38 3.26
C THR A 69 15.60 -21.16 2.36
N ARG A 70 14.36 -20.97 1.89
CA ARG A 70 13.98 -19.84 1.05
C ARG A 70 14.19 -18.55 1.83
N LYS A 71 15.28 -17.87 1.59
CA LYS A 71 15.34 -16.44 1.83
C LYS A 71 14.29 -15.81 0.90
N SER A 72 13.23 -15.25 1.48
CA SER A 72 12.26 -14.47 0.71
C SER A 72 13.01 -13.51 -0.21
N LEU A 73 12.58 -13.37 -1.47
CA LEU A 73 13.17 -12.40 -2.41
C LEU A 73 13.25 -11.00 -1.79
N LEU A 74 12.24 -10.66 -0.99
CA LEU A 74 12.20 -9.41 -0.24
C LEU A 74 13.39 -9.24 0.70
N MET A 75 13.84 -10.33 1.36
CA MET A 75 15.04 -10.30 2.23
C MET A 75 16.34 -9.99 1.46
N SER A 76 16.40 -10.30 0.18
CA SER A 76 17.59 -10.01 -0.64
C SER A 76 17.63 -8.57 -1.14
N ILE A 77 16.47 -7.88 -1.15
CA ILE A 77 16.32 -6.52 -1.68
C ILE A 77 16.26 -5.48 -0.55
N MET A 78 15.63 -5.84 0.59
CA MET A 78 15.44 -4.91 1.71
C MET A 78 16.78 -4.58 2.39
N LYS A 79 16.81 -3.40 3.03
CA LYS A 79 17.89 -2.99 3.92
C LYS A 79 17.62 -3.54 5.31
N THR A 80 18.56 -4.29 5.86
CA THR A 80 18.47 -4.92 7.18
C THR A 80 19.02 -4.04 8.30
N ASP A 81 19.85 -3.05 7.98
CA ASP A 81 20.37 -2.07 8.95
C ASP A 81 19.27 -1.05 9.27
N VAL A 82 18.37 -1.41 10.18
CA VAL A 82 17.27 -0.54 10.59
C VAL A 82 17.65 0.21 11.85
N PHE A 83 17.63 1.54 11.74
CA PHE A 83 17.74 2.46 12.87
C PHE A 83 16.34 2.92 13.26
N SER A 84 15.96 2.71 14.52
CA SER A 84 14.66 3.09 15.05
C SER A 84 14.78 4.21 16.10
N LEU A 85 13.69 4.91 16.32
CA LEU A 85 13.53 5.93 17.34
C LEU A 85 12.59 5.44 18.43
N SER A 86 12.82 5.88 19.67
CA SER A 86 11.85 5.67 20.75
C SER A 86 10.56 6.48 20.49
N LYS A 87 9.44 6.02 21.00
CA LYS A 87 8.15 6.73 20.97
C LYS A 87 8.19 8.16 21.52
N ASP A 88 9.14 8.43 22.44
CA ASP A 88 9.32 9.72 23.08
C ASP A 88 10.39 10.60 22.42
N ALA A 89 11.06 10.10 21.38
CA ALA A 89 12.11 10.82 20.68
C ALA A 89 11.61 12.11 20.05
N THR A 90 12.45 13.14 20.09
CA THR A 90 12.19 14.44 19.48
C THR A 90 12.51 14.43 17.97
N VAL A 91 12.02 15.44 17.26
CA VAL A 91 12.39 15.66 15.84
C VAL A 91 13.88 15.97 15.71
N GLU A 92 14.48 16.66 16.68
CA GLU A 92 15.93 16.89 16.71
C GLU A 92 16.71 15.58 16.72
N GLU A 93 16.33 14.63 17.58
CA GLU A 93 16.94 13.30 17.64
C GLU A 93 16.75 12.53 16.34
N ALA A 94 15.56 12.64 15.73
CA ALA A 94 15.30 12.04 14.42
C ALA A 94 16.20 12.61 13.33
N MET A 95 16.32 13.94 13.24
CA MET A 95 17.18 14.60 12.26
C MET A 95 18.66 14.30 12.47
N ARG A 96 19.09 14.25 13.73
CA ARG A 96 20.47 13.83 14.07
C ARG A 96 20.74 12.42 13.58
N LEU A 97 19.83 11.48 13.86
CA LEU A 97 19.94 10.11 13.37
C LEU A 97 19.98 10.05 11.82
N PHE A 98 19.15 10.85 11.14
CA PHE A 98 19.14 10.90 9.68
C PHE A 98 20.46 11.36 9.10
N VAL A 99 21.08 12.39 9.69
CA VAL A 99 22.39 12.91 9.26
C VAL A 99 23.50 11.91 9.57
N GLU A 100 23.57 11.39 10.80
CA GLU A 100 24.64 10.48 11.24
C GLU A 100 24.64 9.15 10.48
N LYS A 101 23.45 8.62 10.17
CA LYS A 101 23.29 7.33 9.49
C LYS A 101 23.04 7.44 7.99
N ASN A 102 23.01 8.67 7.47
CA ASN A 102 22.69 8.96 6.06
C ASN A 102 21.39 8.27 5.60
N ILE A 103 20.35 8.41 6.43
CA ILE A 103 19.01 7.89 6.16
C ILE A 103 18.03 9.05 6.09
N SER A 104 16.85 8.83 5.54
CA SER A 104 15.81 9.87 5.39
C SER A 104 14.48 9.48 6.02
N ALA A 105 14.45 8.41 6.78
CA ALA A 105 13.28 7.99 7.55
C ALA A 105 13.68 6.92 8.57
N ALA A 106 12.91 6.84 9.66
CA ALA A 106 13.08 5.84 10.70
C ALA A 106 11.72 5.40 11.27
N PRO A 107 11.54 4.13 11.60
CA PRO A 107 10.42 3.68 12.39
C PRO A 107 10.54 4.19 13.82
N ILE A 108 9.39 4.46 14.42
CA ILE A 108 9.25 4.77 15.84
C ILE A 108 8.74 3.51 16.52
N VAL A 109 9.44 3.06 17.54
CA VAL A 109 9.11 1.82 18.24
C VAL A 109 8.78 2.08 19.71
N ASP A 110 7.99 1.20 20.28
CA ASP A 110 7.71 1.19 21.72
C ASP A 110 8.79 0.42 22.52
N GLU A 111 8.53 0.20 23.80
CA GLU A 111 9.45 -0.51 24.69
C GLU A 111 9.58 -2.01 24.35
N ALA A 112 8.59 -2.59 23.66
CA ALA A 112 8.61 -3.96 23.17
C ALA A 112 9.34 -4.09 21.82
N GLY A 113 9.71 -2.96 21.18
CA GLY A 113 10.30 -2.93 19.84
C GLY A 113 9.28 -3.05 18.70
N GLU A 114 7.99 -2.92 19.00
CA GLU A 114 6.93 -2.94 18.00
C GLU A 114 6.79 -1.56 17.32
N PRO A 115 6.52 -1.50 16.01
CA PRO A 115 6.38 -0.24 15.30
C PRO A 115 5.08 0.48 15.68
N VAL A 116 5.20 1.62 16.34
CA VAL A 116 4.08 2.50 16.74
C VAL A 116 4.00 3.76 15.89
N GLY A 117 4.98 4.03 15.06
CA GLY A 117 5.01 5.18 14.17
C GLY A 117 6.11 5.08 13.12
N PHE A 118 6.13 6.05 12.21
CA PHE A 118 7.16 6.19 11.18
C PHE A 118 7.34 7.67 10.85
N ILE A 119 8.57 8.16 10.89
CA ILE A 119 8.90 9.54 10.55
C ILE A 119 9.87 9.59 9.38
N SER A 120 9.67 10.55 8.48
CA SER A 120 10.52 10.80 7.33
C SER A 120 10.92 12.27 7.19
N ASP A 121 11.93 12.54 6.38
CA ASP A 121 12.31 13.90 5.95
C ASP A 121 11.13 14.67 5.36
N GLY A 122 10.27 13.98 4.59
CA GLY A 122 9.07 14.56 4.01
C GLY A 122 8.06 15.06 5.06
N ASP A 123 7.92 14.37 6.19
CA ASP A 123 7.02 14.78 7.29
C ASP A 123 7.54 16.05 7.96
N ILE A 124 8.84 16.13 8.18
CA ILE A 124 9.53 17.31 8.74
C ILE A 124 9.40 18.49 7.78
N LEU A 125 9.72 18.30 6.50
CA LEU A 125 9.59 19.34 5.48
C LEU A 125 8.14 19.83 5.34
N LYS A 126 7.16 18.94 5.41
CA LYS A 126 5.74 19.30 5.38
C LYS A 126 5.38 20.19 6.58
N ARG A 127 5.98 19.95 7.74
CA ARG A 127 5.75 20.76 8.95
C ARG A 127 6.42 22.14 8.86
N LEU A 128 7.58 22.21 8.22
CA LEU A 128 8.31 23.46 7.98
C LEU A 128 7.71 24.31 6.85
N SER A 129 7.02 23.66 5.91
CA SER A 129 6.38 24.32 4.78
C SER A 129 5.33 25.33 5.26
N PRO A 130 5.20 26.49 4.60
CA PRO A 130 4.11 27.44 4.88
C PRO A 130 2.76 26.73 4.72
N ARG A 131 1.83 26.96 5.64
CA ARG A 131 0.46 26.48 5.50
C ARG A 131 -0.15 27.14 4.27
N ARG A 132 -0.35 26.39 3.20
CA ARG A 132 -1.24 26.80 2.12
C ARG A 132 -2.66 26.64 2.63
N GLU A 133 -3.26 27.71 3.11
CA GLU A 133 -4.70 27.74 3.31
C GLU A 133 -5.35 27.51 1.95
N SER A 134 -6.22 26.53 1.88
CA SER A 134 -6.99 26.25 0.67
C SER A 134 -7.99 27.41 0.50
N PHE A 135 -7.75 28.28 -0.47
CA PHE A 135 -8.58 29.46 -0.79
C PHE A 135 -9.97 29.10 -1.37
N THR A 136 -10.56 28.00 -0.91
CA THR A 136 -11.89 27.57 -1.37
C THR A 136 -13.04 28.17 -0.55
N ASP A 137 -12.75 28.87 0.55
CA ASP A 137 -13.77 29.47 1.40
C ASP A 137 -13.64 31.01 1.43
N PRO A 138 -14.60 31.78 0.88
CA PRO A 138 -14.55 33.25 0.84
C PRO A 138 -14.47 33.91 2.22
N ILE A 139 -14.91 33.23 3.29
CA ILE A 139 -14.86 33.73 4.67
C ILE A 139 -13.44 33.69 5.23
N VAL A 140 -12.64 32.71 4.77
CA VAL A 140 -11.22 32.57 5.15
C VAL A 140 -10.40 33.71 4.56
N LEU A 141 -10.77 34.25 3.39
CA LEU A 141 -10.08 35.39 2.75
C LEU A 141 -10.14 36.69 3.56
N ILE A 142 -11.16 36.85 4.39
CA ILE A 142 -11.35 38.09 5.21
C ILE A 142 -10.57 38.01 6.53
N ASN A 143 -10.31 36.79 7.03
CA ASN A 143 -9.59 36.56 8.29
C ASN A 143 -8.14 36.05 8.10
N SER A 144 -7.67 35.85 6.90
CA SER A 144 -6.31 35.36 6.62
C SER A 144 -5.26 36.44 6.55
N THR A 145 -5.32 37.41 7.48
CA THR A 145 -4.16 38.23 7.86
C THR A 145 -3.34 37.57 8.97
N VAL A 146 -3.45 36.28 9.13
CA VAL A 146 -2.43 35.51 9.88
C VAL A 146 -1.28 35.28 8.90
N ASN A 147 -0.49 36.32 8.71
CA ASN A 147 0.83 36.19 8.11
C ASN A 147 1.57 35.14 8.91
N ASP A 148 2.05 34.08 8.21
CA ASP A 148 3.07 33.17 8.73
C ASP A 148 4.39 33.96 8.73
N ASP A 149 4.43 35.07 9.53
CA ASP A 149 5.58 35.98 9.65
C ASP A 149 6.70 35.36 10.48
N GLU A 150 6.51 34.10 10.87
CA GLU A 150 7.50 33.36 11.63
C GLU A 150 8.67 32.97 10.72
N GLY A 151 9.86 33.47 11.06
CA GLY A 151 11.09 33.15 10.33
C GLY A 151 11.37 31.68 10.30
N TYR A 152 12.01 31.20 9.21
CA TYR A 152 12.35 29.79 9.05
C TYR A 152 13.10 29.20 10.26
N ASP A 153 14.05 29.95 10.83
CA ASP A 153 14.87 29.49 11.97
C ASP A 153 14.04 29.34 13.24
N GLU A 154 13.08 30.23 13.48
CA GLU A 154 12.18 30.16 14.62
C GLU A 154 11.22 28.96 14.50
N LYS A 155 10.67 28.77 13.30
CA LYS A 155 9.81 27.63 12.99
C LYS A 155 10.56 26.31 13.11
N LEU A 156 11.81 26.26 12.60
CA LEU A 156 12.68 25.11 12.74
C LEU A 156 12.94 24.78 14.21
N ALA A 157 13.29 25.78 15.03
CA ALA A 157 13.54 25.58 16.46
C ALA A 157 12.31 25.00 17.20
N LYS A 158 11.10 25.44 16.83
CA LYS A 158 9.86 24.87 17.38
C LYS A 158 9.63 23.43 16.94
N VAL A 159 9.84 23.16 15.66
CA VAL A 159 9.66 21.80 15.10
C VAL A 159 10.63 20.81 15.73
N MET A 160 11.88 21.21 15.97
CA MET A 160 12.89 20.38 16.64
C MET A 160 12.49 19.91 18.03
N GLN A 161 11.73 20.72 18.77
CA GLN A 161 11.27 20.38 20.13
C GLN A 161 10.03 19.46 20.14
N MET A 162 9.37 19.26 19.00
CA MET A 162 8.20 18.39 18.91
C MET A 162 8.62 16.91 18.99
N ARG A 163 7.69 16.06 19.42
CA ARG A 163 7.92 14.61 19.35
C ARG A 163 7.85 14.13 17.91
N ALA A 164 8.73 13.20 17.54
CA ALA A 164 8.72 12.59 16.22
C ALA A 164 7.37 11.90 15.92
N SER A 165 6.72 11.33 16.93
CA SER A 165 5.39 10.71 16.84
C SER A 165 4.24 11.68 16.55
N GLU A 166 4.40 12.98 16.85
CA GLU A 166 3.39 14.02 16.55
C GLU A 166 3.42 14.47 15.08
N ILE A 167 4.55 14.28 14.42
CA ILE A 167 4.77 14.73 13.04
C ILE A 167 4.67 13.58 12.07
N GLY A 168 5.22 12.44 12.43
CA GLY A 168 5.21 11.21 11.63
C GLY A 168 3.85 10.52 11.58
N ALA A 169 3.77 9.45 10.84
CA ALA A 169 2.58 8.58 10.78
C ALA A 169 2.43 7.80 12.08
N ALA A 170 1.26 7.91 12.73
CA ALA A 170 0.95 7.23 14.00
C ALA A 170 0.66 5.73 13.85
N SER A 171 0.43 5.25 12.63
CA SER A 171 0.21 3.83 12.33
C SER A 171 0.96 3.51 11.05
N PRO A 172 2.20 3.03 11.14
CA PRO A 172 3.00 2.77 9.96
C PRO A 172 2.41 1.61 9.16
N ILE A 173 2.28 1.82 7.85
CA ILE A 173 1.94 0.74 6.94
C ILE A 173 3.20 -0.12 6.80
N CYS A 174 3.08 -1.40 7.15
CA CYS A 174 4.17 -2.37 7.13
C CYS A 174 3.83 -3.53 6.18
N VAL A 175 4.84 -4.24 5.74
CA VAL A 175 4.69 -5.47 4.94
C VAL A 175 5.35 -6.64 5.64
N SER A 176 4.82 -7.84 5.44
CA SER A 176 5.43 -9.07 5.97
C SER A 176 6.71 -9.40 5.20
N VAL A 177 7.71 -9.97 5.87
CA VAL A 177 8.92 -10.51 5.24
C VAL A 177 8.61 -11.58 4.18
N HIS A 178 7.44 -12.22 4.30
CA HIS A 178 6.96 -13.23 3.34
C HIS A 178 6.08 -12.64 2.22
N ALA A 179 5.87 -11.31 2.19
CA ALA A 179 5.11 -10.68 1.12
C ALA A 179 5.82 -10.84 -0.22
N ASN A 180 5.05 -11.06 -1.29
CA ASN A 180 5.61 -11.05 -2.64
C ASN A 180 5.88 -9.60 -3.10
N LEU A 181 6.74 -9.45 -4.10
CA LEU A 181 7.17 -8.15 -4.57
C LEU A 181 6.02 -7.32 -5.18
N THR A 182 5.05 -7.98 -5.82
CA THR A 182 3.87 -7.34 -6.41
C THR A 182 3.01 -6.68 -5.33
N ASP A 183 2.80 -7.36 -4.19
CA ASP A 183 2.05 -6.80 -3.07
C ASP A 183 2.79 -5.61 -2.44
N VAL A 184 4.10 -5.70 -2.32
CA VAL A 184 4.93 -4.57 -1.84
C VAL A 184 4.82 -3.38 -2.78
N CYS A 185 4.90 -3.60 -4.10
CA CYS A 185 4.71 -2.55 -5.11
C CYS A 185 3.32 -1.90 -4.98
N ARG A 186 2.27 -2.71 -4.81
CA ARG A 186 0.91 -2.23 -4.62
C ARG A 186 0.80 -1.36 -3.38
N VAL A 187 1.29 -1.83 -2.22
CA VAL A 187 1.27 -1.07 -0.96
C VAL A 187 1.98 0.29 -1.11
N LEU A 188 3.17 0.31 -1.70
CA LEU A 188 3.94 1.54 -1.93
C LEU A 188 3.23 2.50 -2.88
N SER A 189 2.57 1.98 -3.93
CA SER A 189 1.89 2.77 -4.95
C SER A 189 0.58 3.36 -4.45
N GLU A 190 -0.31 2.53 -3.92
CA GLU A 190 -1.66 2.94 -3.46
C GLU A 190 -1.58 3.94 -2.31
N ASN A 191 -0.62 3.78 -1.41
CA ASN A 191 -0.44 4.66 -0.25
C ASN A 191 0.56 5.82 -0.51
N HIS A 192 1.04 5.97 -1.75
CA HIS A 192 2.02 7.00 -2.13
C HIS A 192 3.29 7.01 -1.25
N LEU A 193 3.69 5.84 -0.74
CA LEU A 193 4.83 5.69 0.15
C LEU A 193 6.14 5.57 -0.65
N LYS A 194 7.22 6.11 -0.11
CA LYS A 194 8.58 5.92 -0.65
C LYS A 194 9.28 4.72 -0.03
N LYS A 195 8.89 4.34 1.19
CA LYS A 195 9.51 3.30 2.02
C LYS A 195 8.45 2.66 2.90
N VAL A 196 8.64 1.38 3.22
CA VAL A 196 7.82 0.66 4.19
C VAL A 196 8.70 -0.22 5.08
N PRO A 197 8.41 -0.32 6.39
CA PRO A 197 9.02 -1.31 7.26
C PRO A 197 8.59 -2.73 6.86
N VAL A 198 9.52 -3.66 6.98
CA VAL A 198 9.30 -5.09 6.79
C VAL A 198 9.27 -5.76 8.15
N LEU A 199 8.22 -6.52 8.42
CA LEU A 199 8.00 -7.20 9.70
C LEU A 199 8.16 -8.71 9.58
N GLU A 200 8.73 -9.29 10.63
CA GLU A 200 8.69 -10.72 10.92
C GLU A 200 8.26 -10.89 12.38
N SER A 201 7.20 -11.64 12.60
CA SER A 201 6.65 -11.90 13.97
C SER A 201 6.39 -10.63 14.79
N GLY A 202 5.94 -9.53 14.14
CA GLY A 202 5.63 -8.26 14.78
C GLY A 202 6.81 -7.30 14.93
N HIS A 203 8.05 -7.76 14.72
CA HIS A 203 9.25 -6.95 14.84
C HIS A 203 9.78 -6.50 13.48
N ILE A 204 10.41 -5.32 13.45
CA ILE A 204 10.99 -4.78 12.23
C ILE A 204 12.29 -5.52 11.92
N VAL A 205 12.36 -6.17 10.75
CA VAL A 205 13.55 -6.90 10.26
C VAL A 205 14.22 -6.20 9.09
N GLY A 206 13.58 -5.20 8.50
CA GLY A 206 14.13 -4.45 7.39
C GLY A 206 13.28 -3.25 6.98
N ILE A 207 13.79 -2.49 6.02
CA ILE A 207 13.07 -1.42 5.32
C ILE A 207 13.29 -1.63 3.83
N ILE A 208 12.21 -1.52 3.06
CA ILE A 208 12.27 -1.56 1.60
C ILE A 208 11.85 -0.21 1.02
N ASN A 209 12.63 0.28 0.04
CA ASN A 209 12.36 1.53 -0.67
C ASN A 209 11.88 1.23 -2.10
N ARG A 210 11.15 2.17 -2.71
CA ARG A 210 10.83 2.10 -4.15
C ARG A 210 12.07 1.95 -5.03
N SER A 211 13.14 2.69 -4.69
CA SER A 211 14.41 2.64 -5.43
C SER A 211 15.03 1.25 -5.42
N ASP A 212 14.97 0.55 -4.27
CA ASP A 212 15.56 -0.77 -4.13
C ASP A 212 14.84 -1.78 -5.05
N ILE A 213 13.51 -1.70 -5.12
CA ILE A 213 12.69 -2.52 -6.02
C ILE A 213 12.99 -2.19 -7.48
N THR A 214 13.06 -0.89 -7.83
CA THR A 214 13.32 -0.46 -9.21
C THR A 214 14.70 -0.90 -9.67
N GLN A 215 15.72 -0.76 -8.82
CA GLN A 215 17.09 -1.18 -9.11
C GLN A 215 17.16 -2.70 -9.30
N TYR A 216 16.53 -3.46 -8.41
CA TYR A 216 16.47 -4.92 -8.54
C TYR A 216 15.78 -5.34 -9.85
N SER A 217 14.60 -4.75 -10.14
CA SER A 217 13.83 -5.08 -11.34
C SER A 217 14.60 -4.75 -12.61
N MET A 218 15.32 -3.62 -12.64
CA MET A 218 16.14 -3.23 -13.77
C MET A 218 17.35 -4.17 -13.92
N ALA A 219 18.03 -4.50 -12.82
CA ALA A 219 19.16 -5.41 -12.86
C ALA A 219 18.76 -6.81 -13.34
N ALA A 220 17.63 -7.34 -12.87
CA ALA A 220 17.07 -8.61 -13.33
C ALA A 220 16.72 -8.56 -14.83
N TYR A 221 16.05 -7.48 -15.27
CA TYR A 221 15.69 -7.31 -16.68
C TYR A 221 16.91 -7.24 -17.60
N LEU A 222 17.96 -6.50 -17.20
CA LEU A 222 19.20 -6.38 -17.99
C LEU A 222 20.02 -7.68 -18.00
N ALA A 223 19.93 -8.50 -16.95
CA ALA A 223 20.57 -9.81 -16.94
C ALA A 223 19.96 -10.74 -18.00
N ASP A 224 18.66 -10.65 -18.23
CA ASP A 224 17.95 -11.41 -19.26
C ASP A 224 18.04 -10.77 -20.67
N HIS A 225 18.44 -9.47 -20.75
CA HIS A 225 18.50 -8.68 -22.00
C HIS A 225 19.80 -7.89 -22.08
N PRO A 226 20.96 -8.57 -22.16
CA PRO A 226 22.27 -7.90 -22.14
C PRO A 226 22.49 -6.90 -23.28
N GLU A 227 21.79 -7.12 -24.41
CA GLU A 227 21.82 -6.21 -25.58
C GLU A 227 21.22 -4.82 -25.30
N ARG A 228 20.48 -4.65 -24.19
CA ARG A 228 19.85 -3.39 -23.77
C ARG A 228 20.60 -2.66 -22.69
N ALA A 229 21.74 -3.18 -22.23
CA ALA A 229 22.59 -2.54 -21.25
C ALA A 229 23.38 -1.41 -21.92
N VAL A 230 22.79 -0.22 -22.00
CA VAL A 230 23.46 1.00 -22.48
C VAL A 230 24.11 1.68 -21.28
N TYR A 231 25.44 1.60 -21.16
CA TYR A 231 26.18 2.41 -20.21
C TYR A 231 26.54 3.73 -20.86
N CYS A 232 25.89 4.82 -20.44
CA CYS A 232 26.44 6.15 -20.59
C CYS A 232 27.34 6.39 -19.36
N GLY A 233 28.61 6.03 -19.46
CA GLY A 233 29.61 6.34 -18.44
C GLY A 233 30.36 7.61 -18.78
N GLU A 234 30.70 8.43 -17.79
CA GLU A 234 31.70 9.47 -17.96
C GLU A 234 33.05 8.78 -18.19
N GLY A 235 33.60 8.92 -19.40
CA GLY A 235 34.98 8.53 -19.67
C GLY A 235 35.95 9.38 -18.85
N PRO A 236 37.23 8.94 -18.68
CA PRO A 236 38.22 9.64 -17.88
C PRO A 236 38.58 11.05 -18.39
N SER A 237 38.00 11.50 -19.50
CA SER A 237 38.19 12.85 -20.10
C SER A 237 36.94 13.75 -19.93
N GLY A 238 35.89 13.34 -19.20
CA GLY A 238 34.67 14.15 -19.04
C GLY A 238 33.85 14.31 -20.30
N GLN A 239 34.07 13.51 -21.34
CA GLN A 239 33.29 13.46 -22.56
C GLN A 239 32.34 12.25 -22.50
N HIS A 240 31.05 12.47 -22.80
CA HIS A 240 30.08 11.41 -22.94
C HIS A 240 30.43 10.54 -24.16
N GLU A 241 31.03 9.36 -23.92
CA GLU A 241 31.19 8.33 -24.96
C GLU A 241 29.92 7.44 -24.95
N CYS A 242 29.10 7.61 -25.96
CA CYS A 242 28.07 6.62 -26.31
C CYS A 242 28.74 5.51 -27.11
N VAL A 243 28.69 4.27 -26.64
CA VAL A 243 29.10 3.11 -27.42
C VAL A 243 28.17 2.98 -28.63
N GLU A 244 28.78 2.89 -29.83
CA GLU A 244 28.12 2.88 -31.13
C GLU A 244 26.93 1.89 -31.15
N GLY A 245 25.74 2.43 -31.44
CA GLY A 245 24.54 1.66 -31.80
C GLY A 245 23.22 2.12 -31.20
N ALA A 246 23.19 3.08 -30.25
CA ALA A 246 21.97 3.44 -29.55
C ALA A 246 21.55 4.91 -29.59
N CYS A 247 22.20 5.75 -30.39
CA CYS A 247 21.76 7.13 -30.63
C CYS A 247 21.38 7.29 -32.09
N GLU A 248 20.21 6.80 -32.50
CA GLU A 248 19.50 7.36 -33.65
C GLU A 248 18.73 8.58 -33.18
N GLU A 249 19.08 9.73 -33.79
CA GLU A 249 18.51 11.04 -33.54
C GLU A 249 16.98 11.03 -33.64
N LYS A 250 16.35 11.69 -32.68
CA LYS A 250 15.05 12.34 -32.88
C LYS A 250 15.16 13.80 -32.51
#